data_010acfcafad66ccc0b55c49ca7fa729a
#
_entry.id   010acfcafad66ccc0b55c49ca7fa729a
#
_cell.length_a   1.000
_cell.length_b   1.000
_cell.length_c   1.000
_cell.angle_alpha   90.00
_cell.angle_beta   90.00
_cell.angle_gamma   90.00
#
_symmetry.space_group_name_H-M   'P 1'
#
loop_
_entity.id
_entity.type
_entity.pdbx_description
1 polymer ?
#
loop_
_entity_poly.entity_id
_entity_poly.type
_entity_poly.pdbx_seq_one_letter_code
_entity_poly.pdbx_strand_id
1 'polypeptide(L)'
;MENYEVTSANVHDSRQLLSVLTSPEHDGSQIYADSAYSSAELSQRLLDLGYRPEICARSYRNRPLTETQKLANSYKSRIRSRVEHVFGDIKNRRGGLLIRTIGIACARVKIGLINLAYNMRRYVSLLTGKLIKTAF
;
A
#
# COMPACT_ATOMS: atom_id res chain seq x y z
N MET A 1 -2.05 -0.93 -9.82
CA MET A 1 -2.60 -0.11 -8.70
C MET A 1 -4.06 0.09 -9.01
N GLU A 2 -4.95 -0.50 -8.24
CA GLU A 2 -6.39 -0.50 -8.52
C GLU A 2 -7.05 0.73 -7.93
N ASN A 3 -6.96 0.91 -6.63
CA ASN A 3 -7.55 2.03 -5.92
C ASN A 3 -6.49 2.88 -5.21
N TYR A 4 -6.79 4.14 -5.07
CA TYR A 4 -6.00 5.09 -4.28
C TYR A 4 -6.89 6.25 -3.84
N GLU A 5 -6.52 6.86 -2.72
CA GLU A 5 -7.16 8.07 -2.21
C GLU A 5 -6.10 9.17 -2.08
N VAL A 6 -6.51 10.40 -2.36
CA VAL A 6 -5.65 11.58 -2.21
C VAL A 6 -6.28 12.49 -1.17
N THR A 7 -5.63 12.58 -0.03
CA THR A 7 -6.07 13.36 1.12
C THR A 7 -5.10 14.49 1.44
N SER A 8 -5.53 15.42 2.26
CA SER A 8 -4.63 16.43 2.82
C SER A 8 -3.67 15.78 3.85
N ALA A 9 -2.49 16.38 4.03
CA ALA A 9 -1.41 15.83 4.85
C ALA A 9 -1.76 15.65 6.36
N ASN A 10 -2.83 16.26 6.83
CA ASN A 10 -3.31 16.12 8.20
C ASN A 10 -4.18 14.87 8.43
N VAL A 11 -4.55 14.15 7.36
CA VAL A 11 -5.37 12.93 7.46
C VAL A 11 -4.43 11.73 7.57
N HIS A 12 -4.57 10.96 8.65
CA HIS A 12 -3.75 9.77 8.86
C HIS A 12 -4.20 8.63 7.93
N ASP A 13 -3.26 7.99 7.24
CA ASP A 13 -3.52 6.97 6.21
C ASP A 13 -4.36 5.80 6.71
N SER A 14 -4.21 5.42 8.00
CA SER A 14 -4.99 4.32 8.59
C SER A 14 -6.50 4.58 8.59
N ARG A 15 -6.93 5.85 8.57
CA ARG A 15 -8.36 6.20 8.50
C ARG A 15 -8.94 6.03 7.11
N GLN A 16 -8.10 6.04 6.09
CA GLN A 16 -8.50 5.94 4.69
C GLN A 16 -8.43 4.51 4.13
N LEU A 17 -7.91 3.57 4.91
CA LEU A 17 -7.76 2.19 4.43
C LEU A 17 -9.07 1.60 3.93
N LEU A 18 -10.14 1.75 4.70
CA LEU A 18 -11.45 1.18 4.36
C LEU A 18 -12.08 1.81 3.11
N SER A 19 -11.81 3.10 2.84
CA SER A 19 -12.35 3.79 1.66
C SER A 19 -11.68 3.35 0.35
N VAL A 20 -10.48 2.77 0.45
CA VAL A 20 -9.69 2.32 -0.71
C VAL A 20 -9.95 0.85 -1.02
N LEU A 21 -10.49 0.09 -0.05
CA LEU A 21 -10.77 -1.33 -0.24
C LEU A 21 -12.05 -1.52 -1.07
N THR A 22 -11.96 -2.38 -2.06
CA THR A 22 -13.11 -2.96 -2.76
C THR A 22 -13.54 -4.24 -2.05
N SER A 23 -14.70 -4.78 -2.42
CA SER A 23 -15.06 -6.14 -1.96
C SER A 23 -13.96 -7.13 -2.30
N PRO A 24 -13.60 -8.06 -1.39
CA PRO A 24 -12.56 -9.04 -1.65
C PRO A 24 -12.96 -9.92 -2.84
N GLU A 25 -12.00 -10.25 -3.71
CA GLU A 25 -12.24 -11.19 -4.83
C GLU A 25 -12.61 -12.58 -4.32
N HIS A 26 -12.03 -12.95 -3.16
CA HIS A 26 -12.30 -14.20 -2.46
C HIS A 26 -12.32 -13.97 -0.96
N ASP A 27 -13.18 -14.68 -0.24
CA ASP A 27 -13.18 -14.69 1.23
C ASP A 27 -11.80 -15.05 1.76
N GLY A 28 -11.32 -14.27 2.73
CA GLY A 28 -10.00 -14.44 3.32
C GLY A 28 -8.86 -13.81 2.53
N SER A 29 -9.15 -12.92 1.56
CA SER A 29 -8.10 -12.12 0.90
C SER A 29 -7.24 -11.39 1.92
N GLN A 30 -5.92 -11.51 1.80
CA GLN A 30 -4.97 -11.00 2.80
C GLN A 30 -4.66 -9.53 2.57
N ILE A 31 -4.70 -8.73 3.65
CA ILE A 31 -4.29 -7.33 3.65
C ILE A 31 -3.03 -7.17 4.49
N TYR A 32 -1.93 -6.80 3.85
CA TYR A 32 -0.66 -6.55 4.49
C TYR A 32 -0.48 -5.06 4.79
N ALA A 33 -0.36 -4.70 6.06
CA ALA A 33 -0.15 -3.32 6.49
C ALA A 33 0.95 -3.22 7.56
N ASP A 34 1.47 -2.00 7.76
CA ASP A 34 2.46 -1.79 8.80
C ASP A 34 1.84 -1.63 10.20
N SER A 35 2.69 -1.45 11.20
CA SER A 35 2.25 -1.32 12.58
C SER A 35 1.45 -0.04 12.88
N ALA A 36 1.45 0.95 11.97
CA ALA A 36 0.62 2.14 12.12
C ALA A 36 -0.89 1.83 11.96
N TYR A 37 -1.19 0.73 11.27
CA TYR A 37 -2.56 0.21 11.10
C TYR A 37 -2.96 -0.78 12.20
N SER A 38 -2.12 -1.01 13.22
CA SER A 38 -2.39 -1.95 14.30
C SER A 38 -3.45 -1.40 15.27
N SER A 39 -4.71 -1.71 14.99
CA SER A 39 -5.88 -1.39 15.80
C SER A 39 -6.80 -2.60 15.85
N ALA A 40 -7.31 -2.93 17.05
CA ALA A 40 -8.27 -4.03 17.21
C ALA A 40 -9.56 -3.75 16.44
N GLU A 41 -10.05 -2.50 16.49
CA GLU A 41 -11.24 -2.06 15.76
C GLU A 41 -11.08 -2.22 14.25
N LEU A 42 -9.95 -1.77 13.69
CA LEU A 42 -9.67 -1.91 12.26
C LEU A 42 -9.57 -3.38 11.85
N SER A 43 -8.89 -4.19 12.65
CA SER A 43 -8.77 -5.63 12.38
C SER A 43 -10.12 -6.33 12.37
N GLN A 44 -11.01 -6.00 13.31
CA GLN A 44 -12.36 -6.56 13.34
C GLN A 44 -13.17 -6.14 12.11
N ARG A 45 -13.14 -4.86 11.75
CA ARG A 45 -13.83 -4.36 10.54
C ARG A 45 -13.34 -5.03 9.26
N LEU A 46 -12.03 -5.32 9.16
CA LEU A 46 -11.49 -6.05 8.01
C LEU A 46 -11.99 -7.49 7.96
N LEU A 47 -12.08 -8.18 9.11
CA LEU A 47 -12.66 -9.51 9.21
C LEU A 47 -14.14 -9.53 8.82
N ASP A 48 -14.91 -8.54 9.28
CA ASP A 48 -16.34 -8.39 8.95
C ASP A 48 -16.57 -8.16 7.44
N LEU A 49 -15.59 -7.56 6.76
CA LEU A 49 -15.59 -7.37 5.31
C LEU A 49 -15.06 -8.58 4.52
N GLY A 50 -14.73 -9.70 5.19
CA GLY A 50 -14.20 -10.90 4.54
C GLY A 50 -12.70 -10.87 4.26
N TYR A 51 -11.96 -9.90 4.80
CA TYR A 51 -10.51 -9.82 4.67
C TYR A 51 -9.77 -10.48 5.83
N ARG A 52 -8.59 -10.99 5.56
CA ARG A 52 -7.65 -11.46 6.58
C ARG A 52 -6.57 -10.41 6.84
N PRO A 53 -6.59 -9.71 7.99
CA PRO A 53 -5.60 -8.69 8.30
C PRO A 53 -4.24 -9.31 8.66
N GLU A 54 -3.22 -9.01 7.88
CA GLU A 54 -1.82 -9.38 8.12
C GLU A 54 -1.01 -8.12 8.51
N ILE A 55 -1.45 -7.46 9.59
CA ILE A 55 -0.84 -6.23 10.09
C ILE A 55 0.40 -6.58 10.93
N CYS A 56 1.47 -5.78 10.79
CA CYS A 56 2.67 -5.94 11.60
C CYS A 56 2.38 -5.61 13.07
N ALA A 57 2.88 -6.45 13.98
CA ALA A 57 2.78 -6.20 15.42
C ALA A 57 3.58 -4.94 15.79
N ARG A 58 3.00 -4.11 16.66
CA ARG A 58 3.63 -2.88 17.15
C ARG A 58 4.41 -3.15 18.44
N SER A 59 5.63 -2.62 18.52
CA SER A 59 6.41 -2.59 19.76
C SER A 59 5.96 -1.42 20.63
N TYR A 60 5.89 -1.63 21.92
CA TYR A 60 5.64 -0.60 22.93
C TYR A 60 6.81 -0.53 23.90
N ARG A 61 6.99 0.63 24.57
CA ARG A 61 8.12 0.88 25.47
C ARG A 61 8.28 -0.21 26.56
N ASN A 62 7.17 -0.70 27.11
CA ASN A 62 7.17 -1.71 28.20
C ASN A 62 6.78 -3.11 27.70
N ARG A 63 6.61 -3.30 26.40
CA ARG A 63 6.25 -4.59 25.78
C ARG A 63 6.97 -4.75 24.46
N PRO A 64 8.24 -5.15 24.46
CA PRO A 64 9.00 -5.41 23.25
C PRO A 64 8.39 -6.59 22.49
N LEU A 65 8.67 -6.65 21.19
CA LEU A 65 8.24 -7.78 20.36
C LEU A 65 8.95 -9.06 20.76
N THR A 66 8.21 -10.16 20.81
CA THR A 66 8.77 -11.50 20.93
C THR A 66 9.53 -11.90 19.65
N GLU A 67 10.42 -12.89 19.73
CA GLU A 67 11.16 -13.38 18.55
C GLU A 67 10.19 -13.88 17.45
N THR A 68 9.13 -14.58 17.83
CA THR A 68 8.10 -15.03 16.89
C THR A 68 7.40 -13.86 16.19
N GLN A 69 7.10 -12.78 16.91
CA GLN A 69 6.52 -11.57 16.32
C GLN A 69 7.50 -10.85 15.40
N LYS A 70 8.79 -10.82 15.73
CA LYS A 70 9.82 -10.25 14.85
C LYS A 70 9.93 -11.02 13.54
N LEU A 71 9.95 -12.35 13.59
CA LEU A 71 9.97 -13.22 12.42
C LEU A 71 8.71 -13.02 11.55
N ALA A 72 7.52 -13.00 12.18
CA ALA A 72 6.27 -12.74 11.48
C ALA A 72 6.26 -11.35 10.82
N ASN A 73 6.73 -10.32 11.51
CA ASN A 73 6.85 -8.97 10.97
C ASN A 73 7.83 -8.91 9.79
N SER A 74 8.95 -9.62 9.86
CA SER A 74 9.92 -9.71 8.77
C SER A 74 9.28 -10.32 7.51
N TYR A 75 8.54 -11.42 7.66
CA TYR A 75 7.80 -12.03 6.56
C TYR A 75 6.77 -11.07 5.94
N LYS A 76 5.94 -10.42 6.76
CA LYS A 76 4.94 -9.45 6.33
C LYS A 76 5.58 -8.25 5.62
N SER A 77 6.67 -7.72 6.15
CA SER A 77 7.42 -6.61 5.55
C SER A 77 8.00 -6.98 4.19
N ARG A 78 8.49 -8.21 4.02
CA ARG A 78 8.98 -8.71 2.73
C ARG A 78 7.90 -8.72 1.65
N ILE A 79 6.66 -9.06 2.00
CA ILE A 79 5.54 -9.01 1.06
C ILE A 79 5.18 -7.56 0.73
N ARG A 80 5.14 -6.68 1.74
CA ARG A 80 4.85 -5.25 1.58
C ARG A 80 5.89 -4.52 0.72
N SER A 81 7.15 -4.92 0.80
CA SER A 81 8.22 -4.26 0.02
C SER A 81 7.96 -4.26 -1.49
N ARG A 82 7.12 -5.17 -1.99
CA ARG A 82 6.68 -5.16 -3.40
C ARG A 82 5.95 -3.88 -3.79
N VAL A 83 5.23 -3.25 -2.87
CA VAL A 83 4.54 -1.96 -3.10
C VAL A 83 5.56 -0.82 -3.19
N GLU A 84 6.65 -0.89 -2.44
CA GLU A 84 7.71 0.11 -2.47
C GLU A 84 8.39 0.19 -3.83
N HIS A 85 8.50 -0.92 -4.55
CA HIS A 85 9.01 -0.93 -5.93
C HIS A 85 8.14 -0.10 -6.88
N VAL A 86 6.83 -0.07 -6.67
CA VAL A 86 5.90 0.75 -7.47
C VAL A 86 6.21 2.23 -7.28
N PHE A 87 6.32 2.66 -6.02
CA PHE A 87 6.66 4.04 -5.69
C PHE A 87 8.09 4.40 -6.10
N GLY A 88 9.05 3.47 -5.96
CA GLY A 88 10.42 3.63 -6.42
C GLY A 88 10.49 3.86 -7.94
N ASP A 89 9.78 3.09 -8.74
CA ASP A 89 9.72 3.27 -10.19
C ASP A 89 9.09 4.63 -10.58
N ILE A 90 7.99 5.01 -9.94
CA ILE A 90 7.34 6.30 -10.17
C ILE A 90 8.28 7.45 -9.81
N LYS A 91 8.96 7.36 -8.66
CA LYS A 91 9.89 8.37 -8.17
C LYS A 91 11.09 8.54 -9.10
N ASN A 92 11.72 7.44 -9.51
CA ASN A 92 12.98 7.49 -10.26
C ASN A 92 12.77 7.90 -11.73
N ARG A 93 11.68 7.52 -12.35
CA ARG A 93 11.46 7.76 -13.79
C ARG A 93 10.79 9.08 -14.11
N ARG A 94 10.15 9.74 -13.15
CA ARG A 94 9.30 10.90 -13.41
C ARG A 94 9.70 12.17 -12.66
N GLY A 95 10.96 12.27 -12.29
CA GLY A 95 11.47 13.47 -11.60
C GLY A 95 10.96 13.62 -10.18
N GLY A 96 10.57 12.50 -9.55
CA GLY A 96 10.10 12.46 -8.17
C GLY A 96 8.58 12.58 -8.02
N LEU A 97 8.10 12.23 -6.83
CA LEU A 97 6.69 12.38 -6.42
C LEU A 97 6.34 13.84 -6.05
N LEU A 98 7.20 14.80 -6.41
CA LEU A 98 6.94 16.20 -6.12
C LEU A 98 5.81 16.72 -7.03
N ILE A 99 4.66 16.93 -6.45
CA ILE A 99 3.47 17.45 -7.14
C ILE A 99 3.39 18.94 -6.91
N ARG A 100 3.83 19.70 -7.90
CA ARG A 100 3.76 21.17 -7.90
C ARG A 100 2.44 21.61 -8.50
N THR A 101 1.35 21.48 -7.76
CA THR A 101 0.02 21.94 -8.16
C THR A 101 -0.66 22.64 -7.00
N ILE A 102 -1.48 23.62 -7.31
CA ILE A 102 -2.29 24.31 -6.29
C ILE A 102 -3.64 23.59 -6.19
N GLY A 103 -3.98 23.23 -4.97
CA GLY A 103 -5.25 22.57 -4.64
C GLY A 103 -5.27 21.06 -4.83
N ILE A 104 -6.08 20.41 -3.98
CA ILE A 104 -6.17 18.94 -3.93
C ILE A 104 -6.79 18.33 -5.19
N ALA A 105 -7.70 19.05 -5.84
CA ALA A 105 -8.32 18.58 -7.09
C ALA A 105 -7.28 18.41 -8.20
N CYS A 106 -6.41 19.40 -8.40
CA CYS A 106 -5.32 19.31 -9.37
C CYS A 106 -4.30 18.23 -8.99
N ALA A 107 -4.03 18.05 -7.70
CA ALA A 107 -3.16 16.98 -7.22
C ALA A 107 -3.76 15.60 -7.53
N ARG A 108 -5.06 15.39 -7.32
CA ARG A 108 -5.78 14.14 -7.66
C ARG A 108 -5.66 13.80 -9.13
N VAL A 109 -5.91 14.76 -10.02
CA VAL A 109 -5.78 14.54 -11.46
C VAL A 109 -4.36 14.13 -11.83
N LYS A 110 -3.36 14.84 -11.32
CA LYS A 110 -1.95 14.54 -11.62
C LYS A 110 -1.52 13.17 -11.11
N ILE A 111 -1.90 12.80 -9.88
CA ILE A 111 -1.63 11.49 -9.32
C ILE A 111 -2.35 10.40 -10.13
N GLY A 112 -3.60 10.62 -10.52
CA GLY A 112 -4.36 9.72 -11.38
C GLY A 112 -3.69 9.43 -12.71
N LEU A 113 -3.20 10.46 -13.37
CA LEU A 113 -2.46 10.33 -14.62
C LEU A 113 -1.12 9.57 -14.45
N ILE A 114 -0.43 9.79 -13.34
CA ILE A 114 0.80 9.06 -13.01
C ILE A 114 0.49 7.58 -12.81
N ASN A 115 -0.55 7.25 -12.06
CA ASN A 115 -0.99 5.87 -11.80
C ASN A 115 -1.44 5.17 -13.08
N LEU A 116 -2.22 5.85 -13.91
CA LEU A 116 -2.65 5.34 -15.21
C LEU A 116 -1.44 5.01 -16.10
N ALA A 117 -0.50 5.93 -16.23
CA ALA A 117 0.69 5.71 -17.02
C ALA A 117 1.60 4.59 -16.49
N TYR A 118 1.65 4.40 -15.16
CA TYR A 118 2.32 3.26 -14.55
C TYR A 118 1.61 1.95 -14.92
N ASN A 119 0.29 1.88 -14.77
CA ASN A 119 -0.50 0.68 -15.06
C ASN A 119 -0.41 0.29 -16.55
N MET A 120 -0.52 1.25 -17.47
CA MET A 120 -0.37 1.00 -18.90
C MET A 120 1.00 0.41 -19.25
N ARG A 121 2.07 0.99 -18.70
CA ARG A 121 3.42 0.47 -18.91
C ARG A 121 3.60 -0.93 -18.32
N ARG A 122 3.05 -1.17 -17.12
CA ARG A 122 3.09 -2.48 -16.49
C ARG A 122 2.34 -3.52 -17.33
N TYR A 123 1.19 -3.15 -17.87
CA TYR A 123 0.40 -3.99 -18.76
C TYR A 123 1.21 -4.37 -20.01
N VAL A 124 1.79 -3.39 -20.71
CA VAL A 124 2.63 -3.64 -21.88
C VAL A 124 3.82 -4.56 -21.52
N SER A 125 4.49 -4.31 -20.39
CA SER A 125 5.61 -5.14 -19.92
C SER A 125 5.20 -6.59 -19.70
N LEU A 126 4.01 -6.84 -19.16
CA LEU A 126 3.48 -8.20 -18.95
C LEU A 126 3.13 -8.87 -20.28
N LEU A 127 2.53 -8.15 -21.22
CA LEU A 127 2.20 -8.69 -22.55
C LEU A 127 3.45 -9.04 -23.38
N THR A 128 4.49 -8.24 -23.28
CA THR A 128 5.72 -8.48 -24.05
C THR A 128 6.66 -9.52 -23.42
N GLY A 129 6.27 -10.12 -22.29
CA GLY A 129 7.11 -11.08 -21.55
C GLY A 129 8.41 -10.47 -21.03
N LYS A 130 8.63 -9.16 -21.21
CA LYS A 130 9.70 -8.41 -20.59
C LYS A 130 9.31 -8.17 -19.13
N LEU A 131 9.56 -9.17 -18.27
CA LEU A 131 9.70 -8.89 -16.85
C LEU A 131 10.69 -7.72 -16.76
N ILE A 132 10.21 -6.57 -16.32
CA ILE A 132 11.13 -5.56 -15.80
C ILE A 132 11.83 -6.32 -14.68
N LYS A 133 13.09 -6.74 -14.94
CA LYS A 133 13.97 -7.19 -13.88
C LYS A 133 14.18 -5.97 -13.00
N THR A 134 13.22 -5.70 -12.13
CA THR A 134 13.48 -4.96 -10.93
C THR A 134 14.48 -5.82 -10.21
N ALA A 135 15.73 -5.39 -10.21
CA ALA A 135 16.79 -6.04 -9.45
C ALA A 135 16.25 -6.28 -8.04
N PHE A 136 16.12 -7.56 -7.70
CA PHE A 136 15.91 -8.02 -6.35
C PHE A 136 17.22 -7.98 -5.61
#